data_22f6bb3079688b818b0b15b7ad7fe5b0
#
_entry.id   22f6bb3079688b818b0b15b7ad7fe5b0
#
_cell.length_a   1.000
_cell.length_b   1.000
_cell.length_c   1.000
_cell.angle_alpha   90.00
_cell.angle_beta   90.00
_cell.angle_gamma   90.00
#
_symmetry.space_group_name_H-M   'P 1'
#
loop_
_entity.id
_entity.type
_entity.pdbx_description
1 polymer ?
#
loop_
_entity_poly.entity_id
_entity_poly.type
_entity_poly.pdbx_seq_one_letter_code
_entity_poly.pdbx_strand_id
1 'polypeptide(L)'
;FKVSVDAEGFQFPSAIAFVPDPGDGPDDPLYFVTELRGKVKVVTNDRTVHTFAEDFFKLKPEEELPSFSGETGLAGICLDPVNGYVFVTFAYQDENNILRNNMVRFESEPGTFSLKAKSATPFTDIFVDVPTTPSHQIGPCQVYDNTVFVTLGDGHSFLKSRDVDSILGKVLRMTPDGKPVTSNPFYVDDDIKKPRNYVWAYGFRNPFSLKVVDGRVFVADNGLSSDRFLEARKGVDYLWDGSNWSIGVNADFVINPSVGTVQMDYYPESLEIFPEEYRGRFYLVM
;
A
#
# COMPACT_ATOMS: atom_id res chain seq x y z
N PHE A 1 15.98 0.26 23.62
CA PHE A 1 15.26 1.33 22.90
C PHE A 1 14.50 2.22 23.90
N LYS A 2 14.45 3.52 23.61
CA LYS A 2 13.57 4.46 24.28
C LYS A 2 12.44 4.82 23.28
N VAL A 3 11.21 4.61 23.70
CA VAL A 3 10.02 5.01 22.92
C VAL A 3 9.50 6.33 23.47
N SER A 4 9.18 7.26 22.59
CA SER A 4 8.58 8.55 22.93
C SER A 4 7.51 8.89 21.91
N VAL A 5 6.52 9.70 22.31
CA VAL A 5 5.54 10.25 21.39
C VAL A 5 6.21 11.32 20.55
N ASP A 6 6.08 11.25 19.21
CA ASP A 6 6.65 12.22 18.28
C ASP A 6 5.63 13.32 17.92
N ALA A 7 4.40 12.92 17.57
CA ALA A 7 3.29 13.85 17.33
C ALA A 7 1.96 13.23 17.78
N GLU A 8 0.98 14.06 18.07
CA GLU A 8 -0.34 13.68 18.59
C GLU A 8 -1.47 14.29 17.74
N GLY A 9 -2.71 13.90 18.01
CA GLY A 9 -3.91 14.47 17.39
C GLY A 9 -4.41 13.72 16.16
N PHE A 10 -3.93 12.51 15.90
CA PHE A 10 -4.43 11.64 14.83
C PHE A 10 -5.68 10.88 15.25
N GLN A 11 -6.58 10.66 14.26
CA GLN A 11 -7.79 9.86 14.45
C GLN A 11 -7.68 8.57 13.63
N PHE A 12 -7.51 7.44 14.31
CA PHE A 12 -7.34 6.12 13.66
C PHE A 12 -6.25 6.11 12.57
N PRO A 13 -4.98 6.42 12.91
CA PRO A 13 -3.90 6.40 11.93
C PRO A 13 -3.71 4.99 11.37
N SER A 14 -3.62 4.86 10.05
CA SER A 14 -3.56 3.57 9.35
C SER A 14 -2.23 3.30 8.66
N ALA A 15 -1.55 4.33 8.14
CA ALA A 15 -0.25 4.18 7.50
C ALA A 15 0.58 5.46 7.62
N ILE A 16 1.91 5.31 7.50
CA ILE A 16 2.88 6.40 7.57
C ILE A 16 3.87 6.30 6.41
N ALA A 17 4.26 7.45 5.84
CA ALA A 17 5.33 7.55 4.85
C ALA A 17 6.24 8.73 5.18
N PHE A 18 7.53 8.44 5.37
CA PHE A 18 8.54 9.46 5.64
C PHE A 18 8.98 10.14 4.34
N VAL A 19 9.17 11.45 4.37
CA VAL A 19 9.81 12.21 3.30
C VAL A 19 11.28 11.78 3.23
N PRO A 20 11.78 11.30 2.07
CA PRO A 20 13.13 10.75 1.98
C PRO A 20 14.24 11.76 2.34
N ASP A 21 14.09 12.99 1.84
CA ASP A 21 15.02 14.11 2.08
C ASP A 21 14.18 15.31 2.56
N PRO A 22 13.76 15.36 3.83
CA PRO A 22 13.02 16.49 4.37
C PRO A 22 13.92 17.74 4.34
N GLY A 23 13.33 18.91 4.09
CA GLY A 23 14.03 20.18 4.19
C GLY A 23 14.50 20.45 5.64
N ASP A 24 15.34 21.47 5.79
CA ASP A 24 15.90 21.86 7.11
C ASP A 24 15.01 22.87 7.87
N GLY A 25 13.98 23.41 7.23
CA GLY A 25 13.07 24.40 7.83
C GLY A 25 12.10 23.77 8.82
N PRO A 26 11.65 24.51 9.83
CA PRO A 26 10.69 24.00 10.82
C PRO A 26 9.36 23.59 10.20
N ASP A 27 8.94 24.29 9.13
CA ASP A 27 7.67 24.05 8.42
C ASP A 27 7.80 23.02 7.28
N ASP A 28 9.00 22.45 7.05
CA ASP A 28 9.19 21.49 5.98
C ASP A 28 8.56 20.13 6.34
N PRO A 29 7.87 19.47 5.38
CA PRO A 29 7.25 18.17 5.60
C PRO A 29 8.26 17.10 5.97
N LEU A 30 8.00 16.39 7.06
CA LEU A 30 8.83 15.30 7.58
C LEU A 30 8.21 13.93 7.27
N TYR A 31 6.93 13.77 7.50
CA TYR A 31 6.20 12.54 7.15
C TYR A 31 4.71 12.78 6.98
N PHE A 32 4.08 11.86 6.26
CA PHE A 32 2.64 11.83 6.04
C PHE A 32 2.01 10.68 6.82
N VAL A 33 0.77 10.88 7.29
CA VAL A 33 -0.03 9.89 8.00
C VAL A 33 -1.42 9.84 7.38
N THR A 34 -1.89 8.64 7.03
CA THR A 34 -3.29 8.45 6.68
C THR A 34 -4.12 8.17 7.92
N GLU A 35 -5.28 8.78 7.99
CA GLU A 35 -6.32 8.45 8.96
C GLU A 35 -7.37 7.58 8.26
N LEU A 36 -7.70 6.43 8.84
CA LEU A 36 -8.56 5.41 8.24
C LEU A 36 -9.83 5.99 7.57
N ARG A 37 -10.37 7.06 8.15
CA ARG A 37 -11.65 7.68 7.74
C ARG A 37 -11.53 8.79 6.70
N GLY A 38 -10.43 8.88 5.98
CA GLY A 38 -10.34 9.67 4.76
C GLY A 38 -9.58 10.99 4.87
N LYS A 39 -8.77 11.18 5.91
CA LYS A 39 -7.84 12.30 5.97
C LYS A 39 -6.41 11.86 5.77
N VAL A 40 -5.66 12.69 5.07
CA VAL A 40 -4.20 12.59 4.99
C VAL A 40 -3.63 13.78 5.75
N LYS A 41 -2.79 13.48 6.73
CA LYS A 41 -2.06 14.44 7.53
C LYS A 41 -0.62 14.54 7.06
N VAL A 42 -0.02 15.72 7.22
CA VAL A 42 1.40 15.94 7.07
C VAL A 42 1.94 16.55 8.35
N VAL A 43 3.06 16.02 8.82
CA VAL A 43 3.78 16.50 10.01
C VAL A 43 5.06 17.15 9.55
N THR A 44 5.33 18.35 10.07
CA THR A 44 6.50 19.15 9.76
C THR A 44 7.66 18.87 10.73
N ASN A 45 8.85 19.39 10.45
CA ASN A 45 10.04 19.20 11.27
C ASN A 45 9.84 19.70 12.71
N ASP A 46 9.04 20.74 12.93
CA ASP A 46 8.69 21.26 14.27
C ASP A 46 7.56 20.46 14.95
N ARG A 47 7.08 19.39 14.32
CA ARG A 47 5.99 18.51 14.78
C ARG A 47 4.60 19.14 14.73
N THR A 48 4.42 20.19 13.94
CA THR A 48 3.09 20.71 13.65
C THR A 48 2.36 19.76 12.69
N VAL A 49 1.09 19.46 12.99
CA VAL A 49 0.25 18.56 12.21
C VAL A 49 -0.71 19.36 11.34
N HIS A 50 -0.64 19.20 10.03
CA HIS A 50 -1.53 19.84 9.05
C HIS A 50 -2.43 18.80 8.36
N THR A 51 -3.59 19.23 7.85
CA THR A 51 -4.41 18.42 6.97
C THR A 51 -3.94 18.64 5.52
N PHE A 52 -3.28 17.62 4.95
CA PHE A 52 -2.79 17.65 3.57
C PHE A 52 -3.93 17.48 2.57
N ALA A 53 -4.80 16.48 2.77
CA ALA A 53 -5.97 16.22 1.93
C ALA A 53 -7.12 15.63 2.75
N GLU A 54 -8.35 15.99 2.38
CA GLU A 54 -9.60 15.45 2.93
C GLU A 54 -10.71 15.53 1.86
N ASP A 55 -11.82 14.86 2.08
CA ASP A 55 -13.04 14.89 1.24
C ASP A 55 -12.83 14.46 -0.23
N PHE A 56 -11.79 13.67 -0.53
CA PHE A 56 -11.47 13.24 -1.89
C PHE A 56 -12.21 11.98 -2.33
N PHE A 57 -12.94 11.34 -1.43
CA PHE A 57 -13.88 10.24 -1.71
C PHE A 57 -14.97 10.20 -0.64
N LYS A 58 -16.11 9.57 -0.96
CA LYS A 58 -17.20 9.42 -0.01
C LYS A 58 -17.02 8.12 0.76
N LEU A 59 -16.62 8.22 2.03
CA LEU A 59 -16.88 7.18 3.00
C LEU A 59 -18.33 7.28 3.45
N LYS A 60 -18.97 6.16 3.77
CA LYS A 60 -20.23 6.22 4.53
C LYS A 60 -19.99 6.94 5.86
N PRO A 61 -20.98 7.70 6.33
CA PRO A 61 -20.96 8.24 7.70
C PRO A 61 -20.64 7.14 8.72
N GLU A 62 -19.98 7.51 9.81
CA GLU A 62 -19.60 6.58 10.89
C GLU A 62 -20.77 5.71 11.38
N GLU A 63 -21.96 6.30 11.44
CA GLU A 63 -23.20 5.67 11.88
C GLU A 63 -23.68 4.55 10.94
N GLU A 64 -23.23 4.55 9.69
CA GLU A 64 -23.59 3.57 8.68
C GLU A 64 -22.48 2.51 8.44
N LEU A 65 -21.29 2.69 9.00
CA LEU A 65 -20.27 1.66 8.95
C LEU A 65 -20.63 0.57 9.95
N PRO A 66 -20.84 -0.67 9.51
CA PRO A 66 -20.96 -1.78 10.46
C PRO A 66 -19.71 -1.76 11.35
N SER A 67 -19.92 -1.84 12.64
CA SER A 67 -18.90 -1.76 13.67
C SER A 67 -17.58 -2.41 13.25
N PHE A 68 -16.55 -1.62 12.91
CA PHE A 68 -15.17 -2.02 12.66
C PHE A 68 -14.97 -3.39 11.97
N SER A 69 -15.82 -3.76 11.04
CA SER A 69 -15.63 -4.97 10.29
C SER A 69 -14.91 -4.63 8.99
N GLY A 70 -13.60 -4.85 8.98
CA GLY A 70 -12.88 -4.91 7.74
C GLY A 70 -11.83 -3.80 7.54
N GLU A 71 -11.20 -3.88 6.41
CA GLU A 71 -10.08 -3.06 5.95
C GLU A 71 -10.57 -1.87 5.11
N THR A 72 -11.78 -1.32 5.40
CA THR A 72 -12.36 -0.18 4.67
C THR A 72 -11.76 1.14 5.15
N GLY A 73 -11.46 2.02 4.20
CA GLY A 73 -10.83 3.31 4.45
C GLY A 73 -9.45 3.42 3.84
N LEU A 74 -8.63 4.35 4.34
CA LEU A 74 -7.27 4.54 3.83
C LEU A 74 -6.36 3.41 4.34
N ALA A 75 -5.71 2.70 3.40
CA ALA A 75 -4.93 1.51 3.70
C ALA A 75 -3.43 1.72 3.56
N GLY A 76 -2.99 2.55 2.61
CA GLY A 76 -1.57 2.77 2.36
C GLY A 76 -1.28 4.17 1.85
N ILE A 77 -0.02 4.55 1.96
CA ILE A 77 0.52 5.81 1.44
C ILE A 77 1.94 5.60 0.97
N CYS A 78 2.29 6.19 -0.16
CA CYS A 78 3.68 6.24 -0.63
C CYS A 78 3.98 7.55 -1.37
N LEU A 79 5.24 7.94 -1.37
CA LEU A 79 5.72 9.22 -1.85
C LEU A 79 6.60 9.06 -3.09
N ASP A 80 6.42 9.96 -4.03
CA ASP A 80 7.30 10.15 -5.20
C ASP A 80 7.94 11.54 -5.12
N PRO A 81 9.14 11.65 -4.55
CA PRO A 81 9.80 12.94 -4.38
C PRO A 81 10.23 13.55 -5.72
N VAL A 82 10.45 12.72 -6.75
CA VAL A 82 10.89 13.20 -8.07
C VAL A 82 9.81 14.03 -8.73
N ASN A 83 8.56 13.55 -8.70
CA ASN A 83 7.42 14.23 -9.32
C ASN A 83 6.60 15.05 -8.30
N GLY A 84 6.87 14.95 -7.02
CA GLY A 84 6.07 15.58 -5.96
C GLY A 84 4.70 14.94 -5.81
N TYR A 85 4.58 13.63 -6.02
CA TYR A 85 3.30 12.93 -5.89
C TYR A 85 3.18 12.22 -4.55
N VAL A 86 1.98 12.28 -3.99
CA VAL A 86 1.58 11.49 -2.82
C VAL A 86 0.48 10.54 -3.26
N PHE A 87 0.74 9.24 -3.22
CA PHE A 87 -0.24 8.21 -3.54
C PHE A 87 -0.89 7.67 -2.27
N VAL A 88 -2.20 7.50 -2.31
CA VAL A 88 -2.96 6.92 -1.20
C VAL A 88 -3.86 5.83 -1.75
N THR A 89 -3.81 4.65 -1.14
CA THR A 89 -4.69 3.53 -1.45
C THR A 89 -5.82 3.46 -0.45
N PHE A 90 -7.02 3.11 -0.92
CA PHE A 90 -8.20 3.06 -0.06
C PHE A 90 -9.28 2.12 -0.58
N ALA A 91 -10.08 1.62 0.35
CA ALA A 91 -11.33 0.92 0.04
C ALA A 91 -12.50 1.76 0.52
N TYR A 92 -13.52 1.92 -0.33
CA TYR A 92 -14.67 2.77 -0.07
C TYR A 92 -15.96 2.12 -0.55
N GLN A 93 -17.07 2.68 -0.13
CA GLN A 93 -18.38 2.26 -0.61
C GLN A 93 -18.89 3.29 -1.62
N ASP A 94 -19.22 2.82 -2.83
CA ASP A 94 -19.78 3.69 -3.87
C ASP A 94 -21.24 4.07 -3.59
N GLU A 95 -21.82 4.90 -4.45
CA GLU A 95 -23.23 5.37 -4.35
C GLU A 95 -24.26 4.23 -4.38
N ASN A 96 -23.88 3.07 -4.89
CA ASN A 96 -24.71 1.86 -4.94
C ASN A 96 -24.46 0.94 -3.75
N ASN A 97 -23.75 1.39 -2.73
CA ASN A 97 -23.33 0.61 -1.57
C ASN A 97 -22.42 -0.59 -1.90
N ILE A 98 -21.70 -0.55 -3.02
CA ILE A 98 -20.74 -1.58 -3.40
C ILE A 98 -19.37 -1.16 -2.90
N LEU A 99 -18.68 -2.07 -2.23
CA LEU A 99 -17.29 -1.86 -1.82
C LEU A 99 -16.37 -1.87 -3.04
N ARG A 100 -15.48 -0.89 -3.11
CA ARG A 100 -14.54 -0.66 -4.19
C ARG A 100 -13.15 -0.39 -3.63
N ASN A 101 -12.14 -0.83 -4.37
CA ASN A 101 -10.77 -0.41 -4.17
C ASN A 101 -10.44 0.77 -5.08
N ASN A 102 -9.58 1.68 -4.63
CA ASN A 102 -9.02 2.71 -5.49
C ASN A 102 -7.66 3.19 -4.96
N MET A 103 -6.97 3.93 -5.79
CA MET A 103 -5.79 4.70 -5.46
C MET A 103 -5.97 6.12 -5.99
N VAL A 104 -5.52 7.10 -5.24
CA VAL A 104 -5.49 8.51 -5.65
C VAL A 104 -4.06 9.02 -5.63
N ARG A 105 -3.71 9.80 -6.65
CA ARG A 105 -2.49 10.59 -6.71
C ARG A 105 -2.81 12.03 -6.36
N PHE A 106 -2.17 12.56 -5.36
CA PHE A 106 -2.15 13.98 -5.06
C PHE A 106 -0.90 14.62 -5.63
N GLU A 107 -1.06 15.79 -6.24
CA GLU A 107 0.07 16.62 -6.63
C GLU A 107 0.49 17.50 -5.46
N SER A 108 1.79 17.62 -5.28
CA SER A 108 2.45 18.43 -4.27
C SER A 108 3.64 19.15 -4.91
N GLU A 109 4.67 19.54 -4.16
CA GLU A 109 5.88 20.14 -4.70
C GLU A 109 6.94 19.07 -4.93
N PRO A 110 7.63 19.03 -6.09
CA PRO A 110 8.80 18.19 -6.29
C PRO A 110 9.92 18.54 -5.28
N GLY A 111 10.55 17.51 -4.74
CA GLY A 111 11.57 17.67 -3.70
C GLY A 111 10.95 17.68 -2.30
N THR A 112 10.85 18.85 -1.68
CA THR A 112 10.12 19.02 -0.42
C THR A 112 8.63 19.17 -0.72
N PHE A 113 7.82 18.31 -0.15
CA PHE A 113 6.37 18.29 -0.40
C PHE A 113 5.66 19.50 0.23
N SER A 114 4.50 19.87 -0.31
CA SER A 114 3.65 20.94 0.24
C SER A 114 2.82 20.46 1.43
N LEU A 115 2.37 21.42 2.26
CA LEU A 115 1.50 21.15 3.42
C LEU A 115 0.03 20.88 3.01
N LYS A 116 -0.31 21.14 1.74
CA LYS A 116 -1.66 20.93 1.21
C LYS A 116 -1.57 20.41 -0.22
N ALA A 117 -2.39 19.42 -0.53
CA ALA A 117 -2.51 18.88 -1.88
C ALA A 117 -3.00 19.95 -2.87
N LYS A 118 -2.38 20.01 -4.08
CA LYS A 118 -2.77 20.94 -5.15
C LYS A 118 -3.91 20.38 -5.99
N SER A 119 -3.88 19.06 -6.23
CA SER A 119 -4.89 18.35 -7.02
C SER A 119 -5.00 16.91 -6.57
N ALA A 120 -6.07 16.23 -6.98
CA ALA A 120 -6.29 14.81 -6.72
C ALA A 120 -6.72 14.12 -8.02
N THR A 121 -6.04 13.02 -8.39
CA THR A 121 -6.34 12.24 -9.57
C THR A 121 -6.59 10.78 -9.16
N PRO A 122 -7.84 10.28 -9.16
CA PRO A 122 -8.13 8.88 -8.86
C PRO A 122 -7.79 7.98 -10.06
N PHE A 123 -7.37 6.74 -9.79
CA PHE A 123 -7.08 5.71 -10.80
C PHE A 123 -8.29 4.80 -11.03
N THR A 124 -9.42 5.41 -11.25
CA THR A 124 -10.73 4.74 -11.32
C THR A 124 -10.78 3.67 -12.42
N ASP A 125 -10.18 3.92 -13.58
CA ASP A 125 -10.20 2.97 -14.70
C ASP A 125 -9.44 1.67 -14.43
N ILE A 126 -8.51 1.66 -13.47
CA ILE A 126 -7.75 0.46 -13.09
C ILE A 126 -8.52 -0.35 -12.05
N PHE A 127 -9.22 0.31 -11.11
CA PHE A 127 -9.75 -0.32 -9.89
C PHE A 127 -11.28 -0.44 -9.84
N VAL A 128 -12.02 0.20 -10.78
CA VAL A 128 -13.48 0.38 -10.69
C VAL A 128 -14.30 -0.89 -10.85
N ASP A 129 -13.85 -1.82 -11.66
CA ASP A 129 -14.69 -2.96 -12.06
C ASP A 129 -14.62 -4.16 -11.11
N VAL A 130 -13.95 -4.03 -9.97
CA VAL A 130 -13.80 -5.14 -9.05
C VAL A 130 -14.52 -4.84 -7.75
N PRO A 131 -15.75 -5.31 -7.59
CA PRO A 131 -16.42 -5.36 -6.30
C PRO A 131 -15.53 -6.15 -5.33
N THR A 132 -15.36 -5.61 -4.16
CA THR A 132 -14.57 -6.24 -3.12
C THR A 132 -15.44 -6.57 -1.91
N THR A 133 -14.85 -7.20 -0.92
CA THR A 133 -15.50 -7.58 0.34
C THR A 133 -14.99 -6.68 1.47
N PRO A 134 -15.50 -6.78 2.70
CA PRO A 134 -15.02 -5.98 3.82
C PRO A 134 -13.55 -6.19 4.21
N SER A 135 -12.88 -7.23 3.71
CA SER A 135 -11.46 -7.49 3.95
C SER A 135 -10.78 -8.05 2.70
N HIS A 136 -9.46 -8.20 2.74
CA HIS A 136 -8.60 -8.55 1.62
C HIS A 136 -8.69 -7.52 0.49
N GLN A 137 -8.54 -6.29 0.89
CA GLN A 137 -8.65 -5.10 0.05
C GLN A 137 -7.32 -4.69 -0.58
N ILE A 138 -7.32 -3.49 -1.15
CA ILE A 138 -6.09 -2.82 -1.56
C ILE A 138 -5.22 -2.55 -0.32
N GLY A 139 -3.94 -2.85 -0.44
CA GLY A 139 -2.95 -2.70 0.62
C GLY A 139 -1.99 -1.53 0.38
N PRO A 140 -0.76 -1.63 0.89
CA PRO A 140 0.25 -0.59 0.75
C PRO A 140 0.71 -0.40 -0.69
N CYS A 141 1.30 0.77 -0.93
CA CYS A 141 2.03 1.08 -2.16
C CYS A 141 3.47 1.49 -1.85
N GLN A 142 4.32 1.44 -2.86
CA GLN A 142 5.66 2.00 -2.83
C GLN A 142 6.09 2.47 -4.22
N VAL A 143 6.71 3.66 -4.27
CA VAL A 143 7.35 4.16 -5.48
C VAL A 143 8.79 3.65 -5.53
N TYR A 144 9.21 3.13 -6.67
CA TYR A 144 10.57 2.72 -6.95
C TYR A 144 10.86 2.85 -8.45
N ASP A 145 11.99 3.47 -8.79
CA ASP A 145 12.47 3.63 -10.16
C ASP A 145 11.38 4.12 -11.13
N ASN A 146 10.76 5.25 -10.79
CA ASN A 146 9.67 5.88 -11.55
C ASN A 146 8.49 4.94 -11.83
N THR A 147 8.25 3.97 -10.97
CA THR A 147 7.06 3.10 -11.01
C THR A 147 6.43 2.98 -9.62
N VAL A 148 5.13 2.69 -9.59
CA VAL A 148 4.36 2.47 -8.36
C VAL A 148 4.03 1.00 -8.27
N PHE A 149 4.44 0.36 -7.19
CA PHE A 149 3.97 -0.97 -6.80
C PHE A 149 2.82 -0.82 -5.81
N VAL A 150 1.80 -1.66 -5.96
CA VAL A 150 0.66 -1.71 -5.03
C VAL A 150 0.16 -3.15 -4.89
N THR A 151 -0.27 -3.52 -3.68
CA THR A 151 -0.82 -4.84 -3.41
C THR A 151 -2.34 -4.82 -3.34
N LEU A 152 -2.96 -5.92 -3.76
CA LEU A 152 -4.38 -6.16 -3.56
C LEU A 152 -4.60 -7.57 -3.02
N GLY A 153 -5.45 -7.69 -2.01
CA GLY A 153 -5.96 -8.96 -1.54
C GLY A 153 -6.90 -9.65 -2.54
N ASP A 154 -7.23 -10.91 -2.28
CA ASP A 154 -8.04 -11.75 -3.18
C ASP A 154 -9.55 -11.42 -3.13
N GLY A 155 -9.99 -10.49 -2.26
CA GLY A 155 -11.41 -10.19 -2.06
C GLY A 155 -12.22 -11.42 -1.69
N HIS A 156 -11.64 -12.38 -0.97
CA HIS A 156 -12.19 -13.70 -0.64
C HIS A 156 -12.49 -14.59 -1.88
N SER A 157 -11.78 -14.37 -2.98
CA SER A 157 -11.91 -15.15 -4.21
C SER A 157 -10.56 -15.73 -4.64
N PHE A 158 -10.16 -16.84 -4.04
CA PHE A 158 -8.88 -17.49 -4.36
C PHE A 158 -8.74 -17.84 -5.85
N LEU A 159 -9.84 -18.13 -6.56
CA LEU A 159 -9.79 -18.39 -8.00
C LEU A 159 -9.31 -17.16 -8.78
N LYS A 160 -9.73 -15.96 -8.36
CA LYS A 160 -9.31 -14.71 -9.01
C LYS A 160 -7.86 -14.34 -8.67
N SER A 161 -7.33 -14.80 -7.53
CA SER A 161 -5.95 -14.51 -7.17
C SER A 161 -4.94 -15.09 -8.16
N ARG A 162 -5.27 -16.19 -8.82
CA ARG A 162 -4.44 -16.87 -9.82
C ARG A 162 -4.82 -16.56 -11.27
N ASP A 163 -5.85 -15.78 -11.48
CA ASP A 163 -6.24 -15.28 -12.80
C ASP A 163 -5.52 -13.95 -13.10
N VAL A 164 -4.65 -13.92 -14.10
CA VAL A 164 -3.91 -12.70 -14.49
C VAL A 164 -4.81 -11.62 -15.10
N ASP A 165 -6.04 -11.96 -15.52
CA ASP A 165 -7.04 -11.00 -15.98
C ASP A 165 -7.89 -10.42 -14.84
N SER A 166 -7.52 -10.68 -13.60
CA SER A 166 -8.06 -10.06 -12.39
C SER A 166 -6.98 -9.28 -11.66
N ILE A 167 -7.34 -8.13 -11.06
CA ILE A 167 -6.42 -7.39 -10.18
C ILE A 167 -6.36 -7.95 -8.75
N LEU A 168 -7.27 -8.86 -8.39
CA LEU A 168 -7.37 -9.42 -7.04
C LEU A 168 -6.26 -10.45 -6.76
N GLY A 169 -5.70 -10.42 -5.55
CA GLY A 169 -4.63 -11.31 -5.10
C GLY A 169 -3.31 -11.06 -5.84
N LYS A 170 -2.91 -9.81 -5.99
CA LYS A 170 -1.79 -9.38 -6.86
C LYS A 170 -0.83 -8.42 -6.16
N VAL A 171 0.38 -8.42 -6.68
CA VAL A 171 1.23 -7.23 -6.69
C VAL A 171 1.11 -6.63 -8.09
N LEU A 172 0.70 -5.38 -8.17
CA LEU A 172 0.58 -4.62 -9.41
C LEU A 172 1.75 -3.64 -9.54
N ARG A 173 2.12 -3.30 -10.78
CA ARG A 173 3.12 -2.28 -11.09
C ARG A 173 2.65 -1.40 -12.23
N MET A 174 2.72 -0.08 -12.02
CA MET A 174 2.28 0.93 -12.99
C MET A 174 3.22 2.14 -12.99
N THR A 175 3.09 2.99 -13.99
CA THR A 175 3.75 4.30 -13.98
C THR A 175 3.08 5.24 -12.95
N PRO A 176 3.71 6.36 -12.55
CA PRO A 176 3.08 7.35 -11.67
C PRO A 176 1.80 7.98 -12.24
N ASP A 177 1.58 7.85 -13.56
CA ASP A 177 0.35 8.28 -14.24
C ASP A 177 -0.72 7.17 -14.35
N GLY A 178 -0.50 6.03 -13.74
CA GLY A 178 -1.43 4.90 -13.78
C GLY A 178 -1.44 4.14 -15.11
N LYS A 179 -0.41 4.28 -15.94
CA LYS A 179 -0.30 3.52 -17.19
C LYS A 179 0.40 2.18 -16.98
N PRO A 180 0.10 1.18 -17.82
CA PRO A 180 0.85 -0.06 -17.82
C PRO A 180 2.35 0.17 -18.06
N VAL A 181 3.19 -0.65 -17.43
CA VAL A 181 4.63 -0.68 -17.69
C VAL A 181 4.91 -1.80 -18.70
N THR A 182 5.46 -1.46 -19.86
CA THR A 182 5.69 -2.41 -20.96
C THR A 182 6.57 -3.61 -20.58
N SER A 183 7.40 -3.46 -19.57
CA SER A 183 8.24 -4.55 -19.04
C SER A 183 7.53 -5.41 -18.00
N ASN A 184 6.24 -5.24 -17.73
CA ASN A 184 5.47 -6.16 -16.88
C ASN A 184 5.36 -7.54 -17.54
N PRO A 185 5.34 -8.63 -16.76
CA PRO A 185 5.47 -9.99 -17.29
C PRO A 185 4.31 -10.43 -18.20
N PHE A 186 3.12 -9.85 -18.01
CA PHE A 186 1.91 -10.21 -18.75
C PHE A 186 1.38 -9.06 -19.64
N TYR A 187 2.21 -8.03 -19.86
CA TYR A 187 1.87 -6.90 -20.71
C TYR A 187 1.59 -7.36 -22.16
N VAL A 188 0.52 -6.87 -22.74
CA VAL A 188 0.13 -7.16 -24.12
C VAL A 188 -0.10 -5.91 -24.98
N ASP A 189 -0.59 -4.82 -24.37
CA ASP A 189 -0.87 -3.55 -25.03
C ASP A 189 -1.07 -2.40 -24.01
N ASP A 190 -1.31 -1.18 -24.47
CA ASP A 190 -1.49 0.00 -23.63
C ASP A 190 -2.93 0.20 -23.11
N ASP A 191 -3.80 -0.83 -23.21
CA ASP A 191 -5.16 -0.74 -22.69
C ASP A 191 -5.12 -0.71 -21.14
N ILE A 192 -5.46 0.46 -20.60
CA ILE A 192 -5.46 0.72 -19.14
C ILE A 192 -6.52 -0.07 -18.38
N LYS A 193 -7.49 -0.68 -19.08
CA LYS A 193 -8.55 -1.48 -18.47
C LYS A 193 -8.23 -2.96 -18.40
N LYS A 194 -7.09 -3.40 -18.94
CA LYS A 194 -6.67 -4.81 -18.87
C LYS A 194 -5.85 -5.09 -17.62
N PRO A 195 -6.36 -5.85 -16.66
CA PRO A 195 -5.64 -6.17 -15.41
C PRO A 195 -4.25 -6.75 -15.64
N ARG A 196 -4.09 -7.69 -16.60
CA ARG A 196 -2.81 -8.35 -16.91
C ARG A 196 -1.66 -7.39 -17.21
N ASN A 197 -1.97 -6.21 -17.77
CA ASN A 197 -0.96 -5.22 -18.12
C ASN A 197 -0.25 -4.64 -16.88
N TYR A 198 -0.85 -4.80 -15.69
CA TYR A 198 -0.33 -4.28 -14.43
C TYR A 198 0.28 -5.36 -13.53
N VAL A 199 -0.03 -6.64 -13.76
CA VAL A 199 0.39 -7.73 -12.87
C VAL A 199 1.91 -7.87 -12.87
N TRP A 200 2.53 -7.73 -11.68
CA TRP A 200 3.92 -8.05 -11.41
C TRP A 200 4.09 -9.50 -10.92
N ALA A 201 3.29 -9.88 -9.91
CA ALA A 201 3.21 -11.21 -9.33
C ALA A 201 1.77 -11.50 -8.87
N TYR A 202 1.39 -12.75 -8.73
CA TYR A 202 0.01 -13.13 -8.48
C TYR A 202 -0.12 -14.38 -7.59
N GLY A 203 -1.34 -14.77 -7.24
CA GLY A 203 -1.57 -15.93 -6.37
C GLY A 203 -1.37 -15.62 -4.88
N PHE A 204 -1.75 -14.40 -4.45
CA PHE A 204 -1.73 -13.98 -3.05
C PHE A 204 -3.13 -14.04 -2.43
N ARG A 205 -3.18 -14.14 -1.10
CA ARG A 205 -4.41 -14.05 -0.32
C ARG A 205 -4.71 -12.60 0.11
N ASN A 206 -3.90 -12.07 1.01
CA ASN A 206 -4.03 -10.72 1.53
C ASN A 206 -2.63 -10.12 1.77
N PRO A 207 -1.93 -9.69 0.70
CA PRO A 207 -0.58 -9.14 0.78
C PRO A 207 -0.64 -7.72 1.33
N PHE A 208 -0.69 -7.59 2.66
CA PHE A 208 -0.96 -6.34 3.37
C PHE A 208 0.31 -5.61 3.83
N SER A 209 1.49 -6.13 3.51
CA SER A 209 2.77 -5.44 3.69
C SER A 209 3.59 -5.49 2.40
N LEU A 210 4.25 -4.39 2.05
CA LEU A 210 5.05 -4.26 0.83
C LEU A 210 6.30 -3.43 1.10
N LYS A 211 7.46 -3.93 0.64
CA LYS A 211 8.71 -3.16 0.60
C LYS A 211 9.52 -3.50 -0.64
N VAL A 212 10.01 -2.48 -1.35
CA VAL A 212 10.97 -2.64 -2.44
C VAL A 212 12.35 -2.24 -1.93
N VAL A 213 13.32 -3.14 -2.05
CA VAL A 213 14.72 -2.95 -1.64
C VAL A 213 15.60 -3.36 -2.81
N ASP A 214 16.40 -2.44 -3.34
CA ASP A 214 17.33 -2.68 -4.46
C ASP A 214 16.66 -3.37 -5.67
N GLY A 215 15.44 -2.94 -6.00
CA GLY A 215 14.64 -3.48 -7.10
C GLY A 215 13.97 -4.83 -6.83
N ARG A 216 14.17 -5.42 -5.66
CA ARG A 216 13.49 -6.62 -5.20
C ARG A 216 12.24 -6.26 -4.43
N VAL A 217 11.14 -6.92 -4.74
CA VAL A 217 9.84 -6.66 -4.12
C VAL A 217 9.58 -7.69 -3.02
N PHE A 218 9.38 -7.24 -1.80
CA PHE A 218 9.08 -8.10 -0.65
C PHE A 218 7.66 -7.86 -0.18
N VAL A 219 6.99 -8.94 0.21
CA VAL A 219 5.58 -8.94 0.63
C VAL A 219 5.41 -9.79 1.88
N ALA A 220 4.59 -9.34 2.81
CA ALA A 220 4.00 -10.22 3.81
C ALA A 220 2.53 -10.42 3.46
N ASP A 221 2.13 -11.69 3.28
CA ASP A 221 0.83 -12.13 2.82
C ASP A 221 0.10 -12.87 3.95
N ASN A 222 -0.96 -12.28 4.44
CA ASN A 222 -1.71 -12.77 5.60
C ASN A 222 -2.57 -13.98 5.22
N GLY A 223 -2.35 -15.07 5.94
CA GLY A 223 -3.05 -16.33 5.74
C GLY A 223 -4.24 -16.56 6.68
N LEU A 224 -4.73 -17.79 6.73
CA LEU A 224 -5.83 -18.19 7.63
C LEU A 224 -5.31 -18.49 9.04
N SER A 225 -4.29 -19.33 9.15
CA SER A 225 -3.67 -19.73 10.41
C SER A 225 -2.17 -19.41 10.47
N SER A 226 -1.57 -19.10 9.35
CA SER A 226 -0.16 -18.72 9.23
C SER A 226 -0.03 -17.64 8.17
N ASP A 227 0.89 -16.70 8.38
CA ASP A 227 1.25 -15.70 7.40
C ASP A 227 2.55 -16.11 6.71
N ARG A 228 2.84 -15.54 5.53
CA ARG A 228 4.11 -15.75 4.85
C ARG A 228 4.80 -14.44 4.52
N PHE A 229 6.11 -14.42 4.64
CA PHE A 229 6.99 -13.41 4.09
C PHE A 229 7.74 -13.98 2.89
N LEU A 230 7.86 -13.22 1.80
CA LEU A 230 8.48 -13.69 0.58
C LEU A 230 8.96 -12.54 -0.32
N GLU A 231 9.90 -12.85 -1.23
CA GLU A 231 10.21 -12.00 -2.37
C GLU A 231 9.21 -12.24 -3.51
N ALA A 232 8.39 -11.24 -3.81
CA ALA A 232 7.43 -11.28 -4.93
C ALA A 232 8.14 -11.09 -6.27
N ARG A 233 8.61 -12.20 -6.86
CA ARG A 233 9.38 -12.21 -8.12
C ARG A 233 8.48 -12.01 -9.33
N LYS A 234 9.00 -11.31 -10.31
CA LYS A 234 8.32 -10.97 -11.56
C LYS A 234 7.74 -12.20 -12.27
N GLY A 235 6.43 -12.22 -12.51
CA GLY A 235 5.71 -13.26 -13.25
C GLY A 235 5.43 -14.54 -12.47
N VAL A 236 5.76 -14.60 -11.18
CA VAL A 236 5.61 -15.82 -10.37
C VAL A 236 4.19 -15.92 -9.80
N ASP A 237 3.62 -17.14 -9.87
CA ASP A 237 2.39 -17.54 -9.17
C ASP A 237 2.74 -18.06 -7.76
N TYR A 238 2.18 -17.41 -6.74
CA TYR A 238 2.36 -17.79 -5.32
C TYR A 238 1.29 -18.76 -4.81
N LEU A 239 0.50 -19.31 -5.73
CA LEU A 239 -0.29 -20.53 -5.60
C LEU A 239 -1.38 -20.52 -4.52
N TRP A 240 -1.84 -19.35 -4.06
CA TRP A 240 -2.97 -19.30 -3.14
C TRP A 240 -4.21 -20.02 -3.72
N ASP A 241 -4.68 -21.07 -3.06
CA ASP A 241 -5.78 -21.93 -3.48
C ASP A 241 -6.94 -22.02 -2.47
N GLY A 242 -6.91 -21.18 -1.43
CA GLY A 242 -7.88 -21.19 -0.34
C GLY A 242 -7.49 -22.03 0.86
N SER A 243 -6.36 -22.73 0.83
CA SER A 243 -5.91 -23.59 1.91
C SER A 243 -4.74 -23.02 2.71
N ASN A 244 -4.65 -23.38 3.98
CA ASN A 244 -3.47 -23.04 4.81
C ASN A 244 -2.17 -23.62 4.24
N TRP A 245 -2.24 -24.73 3.55
CA TRP A 245 -1.06 -25.35 2.94
C TRP A 245 -0.45 -24.45 1.84
N SER A 246 -1.30 -23.83 1.04
CA SER A 246 -0.84 -22.97 -0.06
C SER A 246 -0.14 -21.69 0.43
N ILE A 247 -0.39 -21.24 1.66
CA ILE A 247 0.36 -20.14 2.27
C ILE A 247 1.83 -20.51 2.49
N GLY A 248 2.15 -21.75 2.82
CA GLY A 248 3.54 -22.19 2.99
C GLY A 248 4.33 -22.38 1.69
N VAL A 249 3.63 -22.43 0.55
CA VAL A 249 4.29 -22.66 -0.76
C VAL A 249 4.94 -21.35 -1.24
N ASN A 250 6.18 -21.48 -1.71
CA ASN A 250 7.00 -20.34 -2.18
C ASN A 250 7.21 -19.24 -1.13
N ALA A 251 7.09 -19.55 0.16
CA ALA A 251 7.45 -18.64 1.24
C ALA A 251 8.97 -18.67 1.49
N ASP A 252 9.57 -17.50 1.71
CA ASP A 252 10.93 -17.41 2.24
C ASP A 252 10.90 -17.64 3.76
N PHE A 253 9.80 -17.22 4.41
CA PHE A 253 9.56 -17.44 5.83
C PHE A 253 8.06 -17.57 6.13
N VAL A 254 7.69 -18.50 7.01
CA VAL A 254 6.31 -18.70 7.48
C VAL A 254 6.20 -18.27 8.93
N ILE A 255 5.24 -17.41 9.22
CA ILE A 255 4.91 -16.94 10.57
C ILE A 255 3.70 -17.74 11.06
N ASN A 256 3.88 -18.51 12.14
CA ASN A 256 2.83 -19.35 12.70
C ASN A 256 2.82 -19.23 14.24
N PRO A 257 1.68 -18.90 14.87
CA PRO A 257 0.37 -18.62 14.27
C PRO A 257 0.36 -17.34 13.44
N SER A 258 -0.68 -17.15 12.62
CA SER A 258 -0.94 -15.88 11.91
C SER A 258 -1.02 -14.72 12.90
N VAL A 259 -0.35 -13.62 12.58
CA VAL A 259 -0.26 -12.41 13.39
C VAL A 259 -0.87 -11.18 12.72
N GLY A 260 -1.18 -11.29 11.42
CA GLY A 260 -1.80 -10.20 10.65
C GLY A 260 -0.84 -9.04 10.43
N THR A 261 0.19 -9.24 9.61
CA THR A 261 1.16 -8.20 9.28
C THR A 261 0.50 -7.04 8.53
N VAL A 262 0.73 -5.80 8.96
CA VAL A 262 0.08 -4.61 8.39
C VAL A 262 1.03 -3.64 7.70
N GLN A 263 2.28 -3.58 8.11
CA GLN A 263 3.30 -2.75 7.48
C GLN A 263 4.68 -3.36 7.69
N MET A 264 5.60 -3.14 6.76
CA MET A 264 7.00 -3.50 6.93
C MET A 264 7.92 -2.37 6.47
N ASP A 265 9.11 -2.37 7.03
CA ASP A 265 10.21 -1.57 6.54
C ASP A 265 11.52 -2.36 6.58
N TYR A 266 12.52 -1.87 5.86
CA TYR A 266 13.86 -2.43 5.80
C TYR A 266 14.86 -1.41 6.27
N TYR A 267 15.66 -1.79 7.27
CA TYR A 267 16.76 -0.97 7.74
C TYR A 267 18.05 -1.37 7.02
N PRO A 268 18.60 -0.49 6.15
CA PRO A 268 19.77 -0.81 5.33
C PRO A 268 21.02 -1.15 6.14
N GLU A 269 21.84 -2.05 5.62
CA GLU A 269 23.14 -2.40 6.23
C GLU A 269 24.09 -1.21 6.33
N SER A 270 24.01 -0.31 5.36
CA SER A 270 24.86 0.89 5.26
C SER A 270 24.53 2.00 6.26
N LEU A 271 23.36 1.96 6.90
CA LEU A 271 22.98 2.96 7.89
C LEU A 271 23.51 2.57 9.28
N GLU A 272 24.26 3.50 9.91
CA GLU A 272 24.94 3.25 11.19
C GLU A 272 24.25 3.91 12.40
N ILE A 273 22.98 4.35 12.26
CA ILE A 273 22.24 4.98 13.35
C ILE A 273 21.88 3.95 14.43
N PHE A 274 21.51 2.74 14.03
CA PHE A 274 21.27 1.62 14.97
C PHE A 274 22.47 0.67 15.05
N PRO A 275 22.61 -0.07 16.17
CA PRO A 275 23.62 -1.11 16.31
C PRO A 275 23.60 -2.14 15.19
N GLU A 276 24.74 -2.79 14.96
CA GLU A 276 24.97 -3.72 13.84
C GLU A 276 23.93 -4.85 13.79
N GLU A 277 23.50 -5.36 14.95
CA GLU A 277 22.48 -6.45 15.03
C GLU A 277 21.10 -6.07 14.45
N TYR A 278 20.84 -4.80 14.20
CA TYR A 278 19.59 -4.30 13.60
C TYR A 278 19.71 -4.00 12.11
N ARG A 279 20.91 -4.02 11.53
CA ARG A 279 21.17 -3.65 10.14
C ARG A 279 20.85 -4.79 9.18
N GLY A 280 20.51 -4.48 7.93
CA GLY A 280 20.21 -5.46 6.90
C GLY A 280 18.96 -6.30 7.19
N ARG A 281 17.99 -5.79 7.97
CA ARG A 281 16.83 -6.54 8.44
C ARG A 281 15.52 -5.90 8.05
N PHE A 282 14.51 -6.75 7.85
CA PHE A 282 13.12 -6.33 7.76
C PHE A 282 12.49 -6.24 9.16
N TYR A 283 11.66 -5.24 9.33
CA TYR A 283 10.85 -5.00 10.51
C TYR A 283 9.39 -5.02 10.09
N LEU A 284 8.60 -5.88 10.74
CA LEU A 284 7.19 -6.06 10.46
C LEU A 284 6.37 -5.56 11.66
N VAL A 285 5.32 -4.79 11.36
CA VAL A 285 4.28 -4.41 12.32
C VAL A 285 3.17 -5.45 12.25
N MET A 286 2.76 -5.92 13.42
CA MET A 286 1.79 -7.01 13.58
C MET A 286 0.70 -6.59 14.56
#